data_d5af7b38b84f46447f785892b5bc47f6
#
_entry.id   d5af7b38b84f46447f785892b5bc47f6
#
_cell.length_a   1.000
_cell.length_b   1.000
_cell.length_c   1.000
_cell.angle_alpha   90.00
_cell.angle_beta   90.00
_cell.angle_gamma   90.00
#
_symmetry.space_group_name_H-M   'P 1'
#
loop_
_entity.id
_entity.type
_entity.pdbx_description
1 polymer ?
#
loop_
_entity_poly.entity_id
_entity_poly.type
_entity_poly.pdbx_seq_one_letter_code
_entity_poly.pdbx_strand_id
1 'polypeptide(L)'
;MKSLNQYIKEKLIINKDYRDNMIVVKSFDELRKIIEDKYDKLGPGTKQDPIDFNNIDVSNLNSFCSNDDIGIFEKTKFKYIDISDWDVSNIKSTRHMFFECDELKSVGDLSDWDVSEVTNMSSMFLACEELESIGDMSKWNVSKVMYMSYMFCYCKSLNKNLSDWDVSSVTNMGHMFEGCVDFNQNISGWDVKKVTNMRYMFAGCKYFNKDISKWDVSNVIFKDGIFDNCQIKEEYKPKFK
;
A
#
# COMPACT_ATOMS: atom_id res chain seq x y z
N MET A 1 -23.60 24.92 19.43
CA MET A 1 -23.22 23.50 19.32
C MET A 1 -24.42 22.70 18.82
N LYS A 2 -24.29 21.96 17.72
CA LYS A 2 -25.34 21.02 17.28
C LYS A 2 -25.45 19.90 18.32
N SER A 3 -26.68 19.45 18.63
CA SER A 3 -26.85 18.31 19.54
C SER A 3 -26.32 17.02 18.89
N LEU A 4 -25.89 16.04 19.70
CA LEU A 4 -25.43 14.72 19.23
C LEU A 4 -26.49 14.06 18.32
N ASN A 5 -27.78 14.20 18.68
CA ASN A 5 -28.90 13.68 17.87
C ASN A 5 -29.02 14.37 16.50
N GLN A 6 -28.67 15.65 16.40
CA GLN A 6 -28.72 16.39 15.15
C GLN A 6 -27.55 16.00 14.26
N TYR A 7 -26.36 15.80 14.85
CA TYR A 7 -25.16 15.28 14.18
C TYR A 7 -25.40 13.85 13.64
N ILE A 8 -25.97 12.96 14.46
CA ILE A 8 -26.32 11.58 14.05
C ILE A 8 -27.35 11.57 12.93
N LYS A 9 -28.40 12.41 12.99
CA LYS A 9 -29.38 12.52 11.92
C LYS A 9 -28.79 13.03 10.62
N GLU A 10 -27.94 14.05 10.67
CA GLU A 10 -27.25 14.57 9.48
C GLU A 10 -26.33 13.49 8.86
N LYS A 11 -25.57 12.76 9.66
CA LYS A 11 -24.75 11.62 9.20
C LYS A 11 -25.61 10.51 8.59
N LEU A 12 -26.77 10.18 9.18
CA LEU A 12 -27.68 9.16 8.64
C LEU A 12 -28.35 9.59 7.33
N ILE A 13 -28.67 10.88 7.17
CA ILE A 13 -29.23 11.42 5.94
C ILE A 13 -28.16 11.42 4.84
N ILE A 14 -26.97 11.92 5.15
CA ILE A 14 -25.82 11.90 4.22
C ILE A 14 -25.51 10.45 3.81
N ASN A 15 -25.48 9.50 4.75
CA ASN A 15 -25.24 8.08 4.43
C ASN A 15 -26.34 7.46 3.56
N LYS A 16 -27.59 7.92 3.65
CA LYS A 16 -28.69 7.41 2.82
C LYS A 16 -28.56 7.95 1.39
N ASP A 17 -28.41 9.27 1.24
CA ASP A 17 -28.21 9.90 -0.08
C ASP A 17 -26.91 9.39 -0.75
N TYR A 18 -25.88 9.12 0.03
CA TYR A 18 -24.61 8.55 -0.42
C TYR A 18 -24.80 7.12 -0.96
N ARG A 19 -25.52 6.26 -0.24
CA ARG A 19 -25.80 4.88 -0.68
C ARG A 19 -26.69 4.81 -1.92
N ASP A 20 -27.67 5.71 -2.04
CA ASP A 20 -28.58 5.76 -3.18
C ASP A 20 -27.89 6.19 -4.48
N ASN A 21 -26.68 6.80 -4.38
CA ASN A 21 -25.86 7.26 -5.51
C ASN A 21 -24.58 6.42 -5.72
N MET A 22 -24.40 5.31 -5.00
CA MET A 22 -23.23 4.46 -5.18
C MET A 22 -23.25 3.71 -6.51
N ILE A 23 -22.12 3.71 -7.18
CA ILE A 23 -21.87 2.91 -8.39
C ILE A 23 -21.35 1.55 -7.96
N VAL A 24 -22.18 0.52 -8.04
CA VAL A 24 -21.80 -0.85 -7.69
C VAL A 24 -21.06 -1.48 -8.87
N VAL A 25 -19.77 -1.79 -8.71
CA VAL A 25 -18.98 -2.48 -9.74
C VAL A 25 -18.97 -3.99 -9.49
N LYS A 26 -18.97 -4.76 -10.57
CA LYS A 26 -19.02 -6.23 -10.54
C LYS A 26 -17.76 -6.89 -11.10
N SER A 27 -16.89 -6.12 -11.73
CA SER A 27 -15.67 -6.65 -12.32
C SER A 27 -14.54 -5.61 -12.28
N PHE A 28 -13.30 -6.11 -12.41
CA PHE A 28 -12.12 -5.31 -12.60
C PHE A 28 -12.25 -4.37 -13.81
N ASP A 29 -12.71 -4.87 -14.95
CA ASP A 29 -12.82 -4.09 -16.19
C ASP A 29 -13.81 -2.94 -16.08
N GLU A 30 -14.93 -3.17 -15.38
CA GLU A 30 -15.91 -2.12 -15.11
C GLU A 30 -15.32 -1.00 -14.25
N LEU A 31 -14.61 -1.34 -13.15
CA LEU A 31 -13.92 -0.37 -12.32
C LEU A 31 -12.84 0.36 -13.10
N ARG A 32 -12.02 -0.35 -13.87
CA ARG A 32 -10.94 0.23 -14.68
C ARG A 32 -11.47 1.27 -15.67
N LYS A 33 -12.56 0.95 -16.35
CA LYS A 33 -13.22 1.88 -17.27
C LYS A 33 -13.72 3.14 -16.57
N ILE A 34 -14.31 3.02 -15.38
CA ILE A 34 -14.76 4.19 -14.60
C ILE A 34 -13.57 5.07 -14.23
N ILE A 35 -12.44 4.47 -13.85
CA ILE A 35 -11.20 5.19 -13.51
C ILE A 35 -10.69 5.99 -14.72
N GLU A 36 -10.62 5.35 -15.88
CA GLU A 36 -10.20 5.98 -17.14
C GLU A 36 -11.14 7.11 -17.55
N ASP A 37 -12.46 6.87 -17.53
CA ASP A 37 -13.47 7.88 -17.84
C ASP A 37 -13.42 9.09 -16.88
N LYS A 38 -13.11 8.86 -15.59
CA LYS A 38 -12.93 9.97 -14.62
C LYS A 38 -11.67 10.77 -14.91
N TYR A 39 -10.57 10.11 -15.26
CA TYR A 39 -9.34 10.80 -15.63
C TYR A 39 -9.55 11.70 -16.86
N ASP A 40 -10.18 11.17 -17.89
CA ASP A 40 -10.45 11.91 -19.13
C ASP A 40 -11.34 13.15 -18.91
N LYS A 41 -12.27 13.07 -17.97
CA LYS A 41 -13.22 14.16 -17.66
C LYS A 41 -12.68 15.20 -16.68
N LEU A 42 -11.93 14.75 -15.66
CA LEU A 42 -11.58 15.57 -14.49
C LEU A 42 -10.08 15.84 -14.39
N GLY A 43 -9.25 15.11 -15.17
CA GLY A 43 -7.79 15.22 -15.15
C GLY A 43 -7.16 14.60 -13.88
N PRO A 44 -5.95 15.06 -13.49
CA PRO A 44 -5.13 14.38 -12.47
C PRO A 44 -5.55 14.64 -11.01
N GLY A 45 -6.51 15.54 -10.75
CA GLY A 45 -6.83 16.00 -9.41
C GLY A 45 -5.82 16.97 -8.80
N THR A 46 -6.24 17.66 -7.75
CA THR A 46 -5.39 18.59 -6.98
C THR A 46 -5.47 18.27 -5.49
N LYS A 47 -4.56 18.84 -4.68
CA LYS A 47 -4.58 18.64 -3.23
C LYS A 47 -5.85 19.17 -2.56
N GLN A 48 -6.42 20.27 -3.10
CA GLN A 48 -7.65 20.88 -2.59
C GLN A 48 -8.91 20.20 -3.11
N ASP A 49 -8.81 19.56 -4.27
CA ASP A 49 -9.92 18.89 -4.97
C ASP A 49 -9.39 17.57 -5.57
N PRO A 50 -9.19 16.52 -4.73
CA PRO A 50 -8.78 15.21 -5.20
C PRO A 50 -9.92 14.57 -6.02
N ILE A 51 -9.57 13.68 -6.95
CA ILE A 51 -10.59 12.92 -7.65
C ILE A 51 -11.21 11.91 -6.70
N ASP A 52 -12.46 12.15 -6.34
CA ASP A 52 -13.22 11.31 -5.42
C ASP A 52 -13.72 10.04 -6.11
N PHE A 53 -13.32 8.89 -5.58
CA PHE A 53 -13.78 7.56 -5.98
C PHE A 53 -14.63 6.87 -4.90
N ASN A 54 -14.89 7.53 -3.76
CA ASN A 54 -15.59 6.94 -2.62
C ASN A 54 -17.05 6.60 -2.91
N ASN A 55 -17.63 7.18 -3.97
CA ASN A 55 -18.97 6.80 -4.45
C ASN A 55 -19.00 5.49 -5.26
N ILE A 56 -17.91 4.71 -5.29
CA ILE A 56 -17.83 3.42 -5.98
C ILE A 56 -17.79 2.30 -4.95
N ASP A 57 -18.76 1.40 -5.02
CA ASP A 57 -18.81 0.18 -4.22
C ASP A 57 -17.97 -0.92 -4.89
N VAL A 58 -16.84 -1.24 -4.28
CA VAL A 58 -15.89 -2.27 -4.73
C VAL A 58 -16.03 -3.58 -3.96
N SER A 59 -17.00 -3.70 -3.05
CA SER A 59 -17.17 -4.84 -2.14
C SER A 59 -17.39 -6.19 -2.86
N ASN A 60 -17.84 -6.16 -4.13
CA ASN A 60 -17.99 -7.36 -4.94
C ASN A 60 -16.69 -7.85 -5.58
N LEU A 61 -15.62 -7.06 -5.50
CA LEU A 61 -14.32 -7.45 -6.04
C LEU A 61 -13.54 -8.26 -5.00
N ASN A 62 -12.67 -9.13 -5.49
CA ASN A 62 -11.72 -9.88 -4.65
C ASN A 62 -10.26 -9.56 -4.98
N SER A 63 -10.02 -8.77 -6.02
CA SER A 63 -8.67 -8.37 -6.45
C SER A 63 -8.71 -7.00 -7.15
N PHE A 64 -7.67 -6.20 -6.91
CA PHE A 64 -7.36 -4.98 -7.67
C PHE A 64 -6.30 -5.22 -8.76
N CYS A 65 -6.06 -6.48 -9.10
CA CYS A 65 -5.19 -6.90 -10.18
C CYS A 65 -5.98 -7.84 -11.11
N SER A 66 -5.87 -7.64 -12.41
CA SER A 66 -6.51 -8.50 -13.43
C SER A 66 -5.80 -9.85 -13.53
N ASN A 67 -6.39 -10.78 -14.30
CA ASN A 67 -5.76 -12.06 -14.62
C ASN A 67 -4.49 -11.88 -15.50
N ASP A 68 -4.40 -10.80 -16.26
CA ASP A 68 -3.25 -10.44 -17.08
C ASP A 68 -2.20 -9.63 -16.29
N ASP A 69 -2.32 -9.59 -14.94
CA ASP A 69 -1.37 -8.97 -14.04
C ASP A 69 -1.33 -7.43 -14.10
N ILE A 70 -2.43 -6.81 -14.52
CA ILE A 70 -2.58 -5.35 -14.62
C ILE A 70 -3.27 -4.81 -13.36
N GLY A 71 -2.69 -3.80 -12.72
CA GLY A 71 -3.27 -3.13 -11.55
C GLY A 71 -4.37 -2.12 -11.91
N ILE A 72 -5.32 -1.92 -11.00
CA ILE A 72 -6.52 -1.09 -11.28
C ILE A 72 -6.20 0.38 -11.59
N PHE A 73 -5.17 0.96 -10.94
CA PHE A 73 -4.67 2.31 -11.22
C PHE A 73 -3.31 2.31 -11.93
N GLU A 74 -2.81 1.14 -12.35
CA GLU A 74 -1.49 1.01 -12.96
C GLU A 74 -1.24 2.04 -14.07
N LYS A 75 -0.09 2.73 -13.98
CA LYS A 75 0.37 3.74 -14.96
C LYS A 75 -0.57 4.92 -15.17
N THR A 76 -1.51 5.15 -14.26
CA THR A 76 -2.36 6.35 -14.34
C THR A 76 -1.57 7.59 -13.96
N LYS A 77 -2.00 8.75 -14.47
CA LYS A 77 -1.36 10.05 -14.21
C LYS A 77 -2.15 10.90 -13.21
N PHE A 78 -2.93 10.25 -12.35
CA PHE A 78 -3.55 10.94 -11.22
C PHE A 78 -2.47 11.46 -10.28
N LYS A 79 -2.70 12.66 -9.73
CA LYS A 79 -1.85 13.26 -8.68
C LYS A 79 -2.48 13.13 -7.31
N TYR A 80 -3.77 13.35 -7.22
CA TYR A 80 -4.54 13.26 -5.98
C TYR A 80 -5.85 12.55 -6.25
N ILE A 81 -6.04 11.44 -5.60
CA ILE A 81 -7.31 10.69 -5.59
C ILE A 81 -7.75 10.46 -4.16
N ASP A 82 -9.02 10.11 -3.97
CA ASP A 82 -9.56 9.70 -2.68
C ASP A 82 -10.36 8.40 -2.84
N ILE A 83 -9.89 7.35 -2.15
CA ILE A 83 -10.48 6.01 -2.08
C ILE A 83 -10.59 5.56 -0.61
N SER A 84 -10.57 6.52 0.33
CA SER A 84 -10.53 6.23 1.76
C SER A 84 -11.71 5.39 2.27
N ASP A 85 -12.90 5.57 1.66
CA ASP A 85 -14.13 4.89 2.07
C ASP A 85 -14.38 3.55 1.32
N TRP A 86 -13.43 3.07 0.51
CA TRP A 86 -13.60 1.78 -0.16
C TRP A 86 -13.68 0.63 0.83
N ASP A 87 -14.72 -0.21 0.74
CA ASP A 87 -14.79 -1.48 1.44
C ASP A 87 -13.91 -2.53 0.74
N VAL A 88 -12.71 -2.74 1.30
CA VAL A 88 -11.70 -3.66 0.78
C VAL A 88 -11.65 -4.98 1.54
N SER A 89 -12.62 -5.24 2.44
CA SER A 89 -12.63 -6.40 3.34
C SER A 89 -12.67 -7.77 2.61
N ASN A 90 -13.13 -7.80 1.35
CA ASN A 90 -13.14 -9.00 0.52
C ASN A 90 -11.91 -9.13 -0.40
N ILE A 91 -11.02 -8.12 -0.43
CA ILE A 91 -9.89 -8.09 -1.34
C ILE A 91 -8.79 -9.05 -0.86
N LYS A 92 -8.37 -9.95 -1.74
CA LYS A 92 -7.28 -10.92 -1.50
C LYS A 92 -5.96 -10.49 -2.13
N SER A 93 -6.01 -9.59 -3.12
CA SER A 93 -4.81 -9.09 -3.80
C SER A 93 -4.94 -7.60 -4.14
N THR A 94 -3.97 -6.83 -3.66
CA THR A 94 -3.74 -5.43 -4.06
C THR A 94 -2.53 -5.30 -4.98
N ARG A 95 -2.08 -6.44 -5.55
CA ARG A 95 -0.91 -6.49 -6.43
C ARG A 95 -1.04 -5.49 -7.57
N HIS A 96 0.04 -4.77 -7.85
CA HIS A 96 0.16 -3.76 -8.92
C HIS A 96 -0.86 -2.61 -8.85
N MET A 97 -1.64 -2.47 -7.76
CA MET A 97 -2.76 -1.51 -7.69
C MET A 97 -2.38 -0.11 -8.18
N PHE A 98 -1.21 0.40 -7.79
CA PHE A 98 -0.66 1.71 -8.18
C PHE A 98 0.70 1.59 -8.85
N PHE A 99 0.96 0.49 -9.54
CA PHE A 99 2.24 0.23 -10.22
C PHE A 99 2.56 1.36 -11.23
N GLU A 100 3.76 1.94 -11.10
CA GLU A 100 4.24 3.03 -11.98
C GLU A 100 3.31 4.27 -12.04
N CYS A 101 2.63 4.59 -10.93
CA CYS A 101 1.90 5.85 -10.76
C CYS A 101 2.89 6.93 -10.28
N ASP A 102 3.83 7.33 -11.13
CA ASP A 102 4.98 8.19 -10.83
C ASP A 102 4.62 9.61 -10.37
N GLU A 103 3.45 10.15 -10.80
CA GLU A 103 2.95 11.47 -10.41
C GLU A 103 2.00 11.43 -9.20
N LEU A 104 1.66 10.25 -8.67
CA LEU A 104 0.68 10.10 -7.60
C LEU A 104 1.23 10.61 -6.26
N LYS A 105 0.53 11.58 -5.66
CA LYS A 105 0.92 12.21 -4.38
C LYS A 105 0.06 11.77 -3.21
N SER A 106 -1.20 11.45 -3.45
CA SER A 106 -2.13 11.00 -2.40
C SER A 106 -3.21 10.11 -2.96
N VAL A 107 -3.60 9.12 -2.15
CA VAL A 107 -4.70 8.18 -2.41
C VAL A 107 -5.86 8.34 -1.41
N GLY A 108 -5.84 9.39 -0.60
CA GLY A 108 -6.70 9.56 0.57
C GLY A 108 -6.07 8.94 1.82
N ASP A 109 -6.86 8.81 2.87
CA ASP A 109 -6.45 8.20 4.14
C ASP A 109 -6.91 6.73 4.20
N LEU A 110 -5.98 5.80 4.01
CA LEU A 110 -6.25 4.37 4.00
C LEU A 110 -6.13 3.71 5.40
N SER A 111 -6.12 4.52 6.47
CA SER A 111 -5.94 4.02 7.85
C SER A 111 -7.01 3.01 8.29
N ASP A 112 -8.22 3.18 7.79
CA ASP A 112 -9.39 2.35 8.16
C ASP A 112 -9.64 1.18 7.19
N TRP A 113 -8.76 0.96 6.20
CA TRP A 113 -8.90 -0.18 5.30
C TRP A 113 -8.74 -1.51 6.04
N ASP A 114 -9.73 -2.39 5.93
CA ASP A 114 -9.63 -3.79 6.39
C ASP A 114 -8.92 -4.65 5.34
N VAL A 115 -7.60 -4.80 5.51
CA VAL A 115 -6.75 -5.62 4.63
C VAL A 115 -6.54 -7.04 5.15
N SER A 116 -7.33 -7.49 6.13
CA SER A 116 -7.14 -8.77 6.86
C SER A 116 -7.30 -10.02 5.99
N GLU A 117 -7.92 -9.89 4.80
CA GLU A 117 -8.03 -10.99 3.84
C GLU A 117 -6.97 -10.93 2.73
N VAL A 118 -6.13 -9.88 2.69
CA VAL A 118 -5.11 -9.72 1.65
C VAL A 118 -3.97 -10.72 1.86
N THR A 119 -3.63 -11.44 0.80
CA THR A 119 -2.51 -12.40 0.77
C THR A 119 -1.36 -11.95 -0.12
N ASN A 120 -1.60 -11.02 -1.05
CA ASN A 120 -0.60 -10.51 -1.98
C ASN A 120 -0.66 -8.99 -2.11
N MET A 121 0.41 -8.32 -1.65
CA MET A 121 0.62 -6.87 -1.75
C MET A 121 1.81 -6.52 -2.67
N SER A 122 2.29 -7.47 -3.48
CA SER A 122 3.47 -7.24 -4.33
C SER A 122 3.25 -6.06 -5.26
N SER A 123 4.27 -5.20 -5.37
CA SER A 123 4.28 -4.03 -6.27
C SER A 123 3.10 -3.07 -6.11
N MET A 124 2.42 -3.05 -4.95
CA MET A 124 1.22 -2.21 -4.75
C MET A 124 1.49 -0.73 -5.04
N PHE A 125 2.65 -0.20 -4.63
CA PHE A 125 3.08 1.18 -4.83
C PHE A 125 4.43 1.28 -5.57
N LEU A 126 4.80 0.25 -6.35
CA LEU A 126 6.06 0.26 -7.08
C LEU A 126 6.15 1.51 -7.99
N ALA A 127 7.25 2.26 -7.83
CA ALA A 127 7.53 3.49 -8.55
C ALA A 127 6.50 4.62 -8.38
N CYS A 128 5.81 4.67 -7.23
CA CYS A 128 5.04 5.84 -6.81
C CYS A 128 6.01 6.87 -6.20
N GLU A 129 6.87 7.47 -7.04
CA GLU A 129 8.02 8.27 -6.60
C GLU A 129 7.64 9.54 -5.82
N GLU A 130 6.49 10.15 -6.15
CA GLU A 130 5.96 11.37 -5.57
C GLU A 130 4.97 11.12 -4.41
N LEU A 131 4.76 9.85 -3.99
CA LEU A 131 3.74 9.52 -3.00
C LEU A 131 4.09 10.04 -1.61
N GLU A 132 3.31 11.02 -1.15
CA GLU A 132 3.49 11.71 0.13
C GLU A 132 2.50 11.22 1.21
N SER A 133 1.26 10.89 0.81
CA SER A 133 0.19 10.58 1.74
C SER A 133 -0.62 9.34 1.36
N ILE A 134 -0.68 8.38 2.31
CA ILE A 134 -1.45 7.13 2.23
C ILE A 134 -2.16 6.82 3.57
N GLY A 135 -2.22 7.80 4.50
CA GLY A 135 -2.75 7.58 5.84
C GLY A 135 -1.79 6.85 6.79
N ASP A 136 -2.33 6.37 7.92
CA ASP A 136 -1.61 5.57 8.92
C ASP A 136 -1.88 4.08 8.72
N MET A 137 -0.90 3.38 8.16
CA MET A 137 -0.98 1.93 7.92
C MET A 137 -0.56 1.07 9.12
N SER A 138 -0.21 1.68 10.27
CA SER A 138 0.29 0.93 11.44
C SER A 138 -0.72 -0.11 11.96
N LYS A 139 -2.01 0.12 11.73
CA LYS A 139 -3.10 -0.76 12.17
C LYS A 139 -3.52 -1.82 11.16
N TRP A 140 -2.94 -1.81 9.97
CA TRP A 140 -3.28 -2.81 8.97
C TRP A 140 -2.97 -4.23 9.47
N ASN A 141 -3.97 -5.10 9.46
CA ASN A 141 -3.78 -6.51 9.75
C ASN A 141 -3.21 -7.23 8.52
N VAL A 142 -1.89 -7.35 8.45
CA VAL A 142 -1.18 -7.99 7.34
C VAL A 142 -0.79 -9.45 7.62
N SER A 143 -1.34 -10.06 8.67
CA SER A 143 -0.97 -11.40 9.14
C SER A 143 -1.17 -12.54 8.14
N LYS A 144 -2.05 -12.35 7.12
CA LYS A 144 -2.25 -13.31 6.03
C LYS A 144 -1.39 -13.03 4.79
N VAL A 145 -0.65 -11.92 4.76
CA VAL A 145 0.13 -11.56 3.57
C VAL A 145 1.34 -12.48 3.43
N MET A 146 1.46 -13.10 2.26
CA MET A 146 2.58 -13.97 1.92
C MET A 146 3.60 -13.30 0.98
N TYR A 147 3.17 -12.33 0.19
CA TYR A 147 4.00 -11.68 -0.83
C TYR A 147 3.96 -10.16 -0.68
N MET A 148 5.15 -9.56 -0.40
CA MET A 148 5.37 -8.11 -0.27
C MET A 148 6.50 -7.62 -1.19
N SER A 149 6.90 -8.42 -2.21
CA SER A 149 7.99 -8.02 -3.09
C SER A 149 7.64 -6.72 -3.83
N TYR A 150 8.62 -5.79 -3.91
CA TYR A 150 8.48 -4.49 -4.58
C TYR A 150 7.36 -3.58 -4.01
N MET A 151 6.76 -3.87 -2.84
CA MET A 151 5.56 -3.17 -2.38
C MET A 151 5.71 -1.64 -2.36
N PHE A 152 6.85 -1.13 -1.93
CA PHE A 152 7.17 0.29 -1.84
C PHE A 152 8.41 0.68 -2.64
N CYS A 153 8.86 -0.17 -3.56
CA CYS A 153 10.06 0.05 -4.33
C CYS A 153 9.98 1.41 -5.05
N TYR A 154 11.00 2.26 -4.84
CA TYR A 154 11.07 3.67 -5.29
C TYR A 154 10.02 4.64 -4.73
N CYS A 155 9.35 4.31 -3.63
CA CYS A 155 8.58 5.29 -2.85
C CYS A 155 9.56 6.15 -2.02
N LYS A 156 10.16 7.19 -2.62
CA LYS A 156 11.31 7.93 -2.07
C LYS A 156 11.05 8.55 -0.70
N SER A 157 9.85 9.11 -0.50
CA SER A 157 9.43 9.80 0.74
C SER A 157 8.75 8.88 1.76
N LEU A 158 8.72 7.56 1.52
CA LEU A 158 8.09 6.63 2.45
C LEU A 158 8.85 6.58 3.78
N ASN A 159 8.18 6.97 4.87
CA ASN A 159 8.70 6.80 6.23
C ASN A 159 7.57 6.54 7.25
N LYS A 160 6.64 5.65 6.89
CA LYS A 160 5.48 5.27 7.70
C LYS A 160 5.83 4.24 8.76
N ASN A 161 5.19 4.34 9.94
CA ASN A 161 5.35 3.35 10.99
C ASN A 161 4.74 2.02 10.59
N LEU A 162 5.58 0.99 10.52
CA LEU A 162 5.21 -0.40 10.18
C LEU A 162 5.63 -1.38 11.29
N SER A 163 5.97 -0.86 12.50
CA SER A 163 6.53 -1.67 13.59
C SER A 163 5.61 -2.80 14.05
N ASP A 164 4.29 -2.56 13.98
CA ASP A 164 3.27 -3.46 14.53
C ASP A 164 2.73 -4.46 13.48
N TRP A 165 3.26 -4.42 12.27
CA TRP A 165 2.88 -5.40 11.25
C TRP A 165 3.32 -6.81 11.61
N ASP A 166 2.36 -7.74 11.65
CA ASP A 166 2.64 -9.17 11.73
C ASP A 166 3.02 -9.72 10.34
N VAL A 167 4.32 -9.80 10.08
CA VAL A 167 4.88 -10.30 8.82
C VAL A 167 5.26 -11.78 8.88
N SER A 168 4.84 -12.51 9.92
CA SER A 168 5.23 -13.90 10.17
C SER A 168 4.78 -14.91 9.09
N SER A 169 3.85 -14.49 8.21
CA SER A 169 3.42 -15.29 7.05
C SER A 169 4.17 -14.96 5.76
N VAL A 170 4.96 -13.87 5.74
CA VAL A 170 5.61 -13.40 4.51
C VAL A 170 6.76 -14.31 4.11
N THR A 171 6.80 -14.69 2.83
CA THR A 171 7.85 -15.53 2.25
C THR A 171 8.75 -14.76 1.27
N ASN A 172 8.25 -13.65 0.70
CA ASN A 172 8.99 -12.86 -0.28
C ASN A 172 8.90 -11.36 0.04
N MET A 173 10.06 -10.77 0.38
CA MET A 173 10.27 -9.34 0.64
C MET A 173 11.31 -8.72 -0.32
N GLY A 174 11.63 -9.41 -1.43
CA GLY A 174 12.62 -8.89 -2.39
C GLY A 174 12.22 -7.51 -2.90
N HIS A 175 13.16 -6.57 -2.90
CA HIS A 175 12.98 -5.19 -3.37
C HIS A 175 11.92 -4.36 -2.62
N MET A 176 11.44 -4.82 -1.44
CA MET A 176 10.27 -4.21 -0.77
C MET A 176 10.47 -2.71 -0.50
N PHE A 177 11.65 -2.28 -0.12
CA PHE A 177 12.00 -0.89 0.18
C PHE A 177 13.12 -0.35 -0.71
N GLU A 178 13.45 -1.03 -1.82
CA GLU A 178 14.49 -0.53 -2.72
C GLU A 178 14.19 0.91 -3.15
N GLY A 179 15.19 1.80 -3.02
CA GLY A 179 15.03 3.20 -3.38
C GLY A 179 14.14 4.04 -2.45
N CYS A 180 13.67 3.48 -1.32
CA CYS A 180 12.96 4.24 -0.27
C CYS A 180 13.98 5.08 0.52
N VAL A 181 14.38 6.22 -0.05
CA VAL A 181 15.48 7.06 0.47
C VAL A 181 15.27 7.43 1.93
N ASP A 182 14.04 7.86 2.29
CA ASP A 182 13.71 8.40 3.61
C ASP A 182 13.31 7.34 4.64
N PHE A 183 13.20 6.07 4.24
CA PHE A 183 12.75 5.01 5.13
C PHE A 183 13.74 4.76 6.26
N ASN A 184 13.29 4.97 7.52
CA ASN A 184 14.10 4.73 8.72
C ASN A 184 13.22 4.34 9.92
N GLN A 185 12.17 3.52 9.71
CA GLN A 185 11.29 3.06 10.79
C GLN A 185 11.86 1.83 11.50
N ASN A 186 11.47 1.68 12.77
CA ASN A 186 11.89 0.53 13.56
C ASN A 186 11.06 -0.70 13.21
N ILE A 187 11.70 -1.64 12.54
CA ILE A 187 11.13 -2.93 12.14
C ILE A 187 11.87 -4.12 12.77
N SER A 188 12.62 -3.86 13.85
CA SER A 188 13.41 -4.88 14.55
C SER A 188 12.57 -6.03 15.14
N GLY A 189 11.28 -5.76 15.41
CA GLY A 189 10.34 -6.73 15.94
C GLY A 189 9.72 -7.69 14.90
N TRP A 190 9.99 -7.50 13.63
CA TRP A 190 9.42 -8.35 12.59
C TRP A 190 9.90 -9.80 12.69
N ASP A 191 8.98 -10.77 12.66
CA ASP A 191 9.31 -12.18 12.49
C ASP A 191 9.49 -12.51 11.00
N VAL A 192 10.73 -12.54 10.56
CA VAL A 192 11.10 -12.81 9.16
C VAL A 192 11.51 -14.26 8.90
N LYS A 193 11.28 -15.14 9.85
CA LYS A 193 11.76 -16.54 9.79
C LYS A 193 11.29 -17.31 8.55
N LYS A 194 10.11 -17.01 8.00
CA LYS A 194 9.60 -17.66 6.77
C LYS A 194 10.10 -17.03 5.49
N VAL A 195 10.80 -15.89 5.56
CA VAL A 195 11.25 -15.18 4.35
C VAL A 195 12.37 -15.95 3.67
N THR A 196 12.21 -16.20 2.38
CA THR A 196 13.20 -16.88 1.53
C THR A 196 13.88 -15.93 0.56
N ASN A 197 13.26 -14.78 0.25
CA ASN A 197 13.79 -13.78 -0.67
C ASN A 197 13.81 -12.38 -0.03
N MET A 198 15.02 -11.82 0.11
CA MET A 198 15.29 -10.45 0.58
C MET A 198 16.19 -9.69 -0.41
N ARG A 199 16.30 -10.14 -1.68
CA ARG A 199 17.14 -9.44 -2.69
C ARG A 199 16.80 -7.96 -2.72
N TYR A 200 17.84 -7.10 -2.66
CA TYR A 200 17.75 -5.65 -2.76
C TYR A 200 16.74 -4.98 -1.81
N MET A 201 16.32 -5.67 -0.72
CA MET A 201 15.22 -5.21 0.15
C MET A 201 15.41 -3.77 0.66
N PHE A 202 16.63 -3.37 0.97
CA PHE A 202 16.98 -2.03 1.46
C PHE A 202 18.00 -1.32 0.56
N ALA A 203 18.17 -1.78 -0.69
CA ALA A 203 19.08 -1.13 -1.61
C ALA A 203 18.66 0.33 -1.84
N GLY A 204 19.59 1.28 -1.69
CA GLY A 204 19.27 2.70 -1.82
C GLY A 204 18.49 3.34 -0.68
N CYS A 205 18.20 2.62 0.41
CA CYS A 205 17.61 3.18 1.64
C CYS A 205 18.65 4.02 2.39
N LYS A 206 18.79 5.27 1.97
CA LYS A 206 19.92 6.14 2.35
C LYS A 206 19.99 6.42 3.85
N TYR A 207 18.83 6.51 4.51
CA TYR A 207 18.75 6.85 5.93
C TYR A 207 18.41 5.65 6.83
N PHE A 208 18.20 4.47 6.27
CA PHE A 208 17.88 3.29 7.08
C PHE A 208 19.09 2.86 7.92
N ASN A 209 18.93 2.94 9.24
CA ASN A 209 19.98 2.56 10.21
C ASN A 209 19.37 2.03 11.51
N LYS A 210 18.42 1.09 11.43
CA LYS A 210 17.82 0.42 12.58
C LYS A 210 18.47 -0.94 12.82
N ASP A 211 18.57 -1.31 14.09
CA ASP A 211 19.15 -2.59 14.50
C ASP A 211 18.19 -3.74 14.18
N ILE A 212 18.53 -4.50 13.14
CA ILE A 212 17.86 -5.73 12.71
C ILE A 212 18.76 -6.97 12.87
N SER A 213 19.81 -6.86 13.66
CA SER A 213 20.79 -7.94 13.88
C SER A 213 20.20 -9.22 14.47
N LYS A 214 19.01 -9.10 15.11
CA LYS A 214 18.29 -10.22 15.72
C LYS A 214 17.33 -10.96 14.79
N TRP A 215 17.17 -10.52 13.56
CA TRP A 215 16.32 -11.21 12.60
C TRP A 215 16.82 -12.63 12.36
N ASP A 216 15.93 -13.62 12.43
CA ASP A 216 16.22 -15.00 12.01
C ASP A 216 16.12 -15.10 10.48
N VAL A 217 17.27 -14.97 9.83
CA VAL A 217 17.40 -15.01 8.37
C VAL A 217 17.89 -16.39 7.87
N SER A 218 17.73 -17.43 8.69
CA SER A 218 18.26 -18.76 8.40
C SER A 218 17.67 -19.44 7.17
N ASN A 219 16.45 -19.02 6.76
CA ASN A 219 15.74 -19.52 5.58
C ASN A 219 15.91 -18.65 4.33
N VAL A 220 16.65 -17.54 4.43
CA VAL A 220 16.85 -16.65 3.28
C VAL A 220 17.81 -17.27 2.26
N ILE A 221 17.29 -17.54 1.06
CA ILE A 221 18.02 -18.12 -0.07
C ILE A 221 18.55 -17.01 -0.99
N PHE A 222 17.67 -16.05 -1.33
CA PHE A 222 17.99 -14.95 -2.23
C PHE A 222 18.32 -13.69 -1.42
N LYS A 223 19.60 -13.33 -1.37
CA LYS A 223 20.14 -12.28 -0.49
C LYS A 223 21.06 -11.27 -1.17
N ASP A 224 21.10 -11.26 -2.50
CA ASP A 224 21.98 -10.35 -3.26
C ASP A 224 21.55 -8.90 -3.03
N GLY A 225 22.51 -8.00 -2.85
CA GLY A 225 22.30 -6.56 -2.84
C GLY A 225 21.38 -5.99 -1.74
N ILE A 226 21.09 -6.75 -0.68
CA ILE A 226 20.09 -6.34 0.35
C ILE A 226 20.37 -4.91 0.85
N PHE A 227 21.63 -4.54 1.05
CA PHE A 227 22.03 -3.26 1.63
C PHE A 227 22.89 -2.42 0.67
N ASP A 228 22.79 -2.65 -0.65
CA ASP A 228 23.53 -1.86 -1.64
C ASP A 228 23.16 -0.37 -1.50
N ASN A 229 24.17 0.51 -1.36
CA ASN A 229 23.96 1.95 -1.14
C ASN A 229 23.07 2.30 0.07
N CYS A 230 22.97 1.42 1.08
CA CYS A 230 22.30 1.63 2.35
C CYS A 230 23.33 1.97 3.44
N GLN A 231 23.02 2.94 4.33
CA GLN A 231 23.95 3.37 5.38
C GLN A 231 23.80 2.62 6.71
N ILE A 232 23.15 1.46 6.71
CA ILE A 232 23.02 0.62 7.91
C ILE A 232 24.40 0.20 8.43
N LYS A 233 24.63 0.33 9.74
CA LYS A 233 25.86 -0.11 10.38
C LYS A 233 26.02 -1.62 10.31
N GLU A 234 27.28 -2.11 10.19
CA GLU A 234 27.57 -3.54 10.11
C GLU A 234 27.02 -4.32 11.32
N GLU A 235 27.14 -3.79 12.53
CA GLU A 235 26.63 -4.41 13.75
C GLU A 235 25.11 -4.52 13.82
N TYR A 236 24.36 -3.76 12.98
CA TYR A 236 22.91 -3.78 12.90
C TYR A 236 22.37 -4.76 11.85
N LYS A 237 23.24 -5.30 11.01
CA LYS A 237 22.85 -6.27 9.98
C LYS A 237 22.61 -7.66 10.57
N PRO A 238 21.63 -8.42 10.08
CA PRO A 238 21.47 -9.83 10.46
C PRO A 238 22.61 -10.66 9.87
N LYS A 239 22.88 -11.82 10.52
CA LYS A 239 23.95 -12.73 10.09
C LYS A 239 23.38 -13.78 9.14
N PHE A 240 23.59 -13.60 7.87
CA PHE A 240 23.26 -14.60 6.86
C PHE A 240 24.26 -15.77 6.90
N LYS A 241 23.72 -16.99 6.72
CA LYS A 241 24.56 -18.19 6.54
C LYS A 241 25.24 -18.23 5.19
#